data_4a3f744d4d9efad43c2444baabfcb4b4
#
_entry.id   4a3f744d4d9efad43c2444baabfcb4b4
#
_cell.length_a   1.000
_cell.length_b   1.000
_cell.length_c   1.000
_cell.angle_alpha   90.00
_cell.angle_beta   90.00
_cell.angle_gamma   90.00
#
_symmetry.space_group_name_H-M   'P 1'
#
loop_
_entity.id
_entity.type
_entity.pdbx_description
1 polymer ?
#
loop_
_entity_poly.entity_id
_entity_poly.type
_entity_poly.pdbx_seq_one_letter_code
_entity_poly.pdbx_strand_id
1 'polypeptide(L)'
;MAKKRVAKKKLTRKKTKPEWPVTRNVMFRPERMKYVRRLIRPEGCVFCHALKEGVKPDSLVLCENGQAMLMLNKFPYNSGHLLVLPKRHSGEFTEMTDSEMRDVNELMKIGVEVLTEAYRPGGFNMGLNLGSVAGAGIPEHLHWHILPRWAGDANFYPLIAETKVVIETLEQTYERLVPLIESRMTESRGLKSGHRQGAKS
;
A
#
# COMPACT_ATOMS: atom_id res chain seq x y z
N MET A 1 -64.15 -42.47 16.21
CA MET A 1 -62.92 -41.79 16.67
C MET A 1 -62.25 -41.09 15.49
N ALA A 2 -62.39 -39.79 15.36
CA ALA A 2 -61.90 -39.02 14.23
C ALA A 2 -60.53 -38.42 14.57
N LYS A 3 -59.48 -38.78 13.82
CA LYS A 3 -58.13 -38.24 13.96
C LYS A 3 -58.03 -36.85 13.31
N LYS A 4 -57.87 -35.82 14.12
CA LYS A 4 -57.58 -34.44 13.66
C LYS A 4 -56.16 -34.40 13.04
N ARG A 5 -56.11 -34.08 11.72
CA ARG A 5 -54.89 -33.78 11.00
C ARG A 5 -54.43 -32.36 11.40
N VAL A 6 -53.28 -32.26 12.07
CA VAL A 6 -52.61 -30.99 12.37
C VAL A 6 -51.89 -30.53 11.10
N ALA A 7 -52.31 -29.41 10.53
CA ALA A 7 -51.66 -28.81 9.38
C ALA A 7 -50.34 -28.18 9.78
N LYS A 8 -49.23 -28.68 9.21
CA LYS A 8 -47.90 -28.08 9.37
C LYS A 8 -47.83 -26.75 8.60
N LYS A 9 -47.83 -25.64 9.35
CA LYS A 9 -47.58 -24.30 8.81
C LYS A 9 -46.13 -24.24 8.29
N LYS A 10 -45.97 -24.13 6.93
CA LYS A 10 -44.67 -23.86 6.31
C LYS A 10 -44.23 -22.46 6.71
N LEU A 11 -43.21 -22.35 7.55
CA LEU A 11 -42.50 -21.08 7.78
C LEU A 11 -41.74 -20.72 6.50
N THR A 12 -42.28 -19.79 5.75
CA THR A 12 -41.56 -19.12 4.65
C THR A 12 -40.53 -18.16 5.26
N ARG A 13 -39.28 -18.64 5.34
CA ARG A 13 -38.15 -17.82 5.72
C ARG A 13 -37.96 -16.74 4.65
N LYS A 14 -38.44 -15.50 4.90
CA LYS A 14 -38.08 -14.35 4.08
C LYS A 14 -36.55 -14.25 4.07
N LYS A 15 -35.95 -14.44 2.89
CA LYS A 15 -34.55 -14.10 2.66
C LYS A 15 -34.41 -12.58 2.78
N THR A 16 -34.17 -12.08 3.96
CA THR A 16 -33.66 -10.72 4.13
C THR A 16 -32.26 -10.74 3.54
N LYS A 17 -32.05 -9.94 2.49
CA LYS A 17 -30.69 -9.64 2.02
C LYS A 17 -29.94 -9.07 3.23
N PRO A 18 -28.69 -9.50 3.49
CA PRO A 18 -27.90 -8.88 4.54
C PRO A 18 -27.80 -7.39 4.18
N GLU A 19 -28.41 -6.54 4.98
CA GLU A 19 -28.17 -5.09 4.96
C GLU A 19 -26.78 -4.85 5.54
N TRP A 20 -25.76 -5.07 4.70
CA TRP A 20 -24.48 -4.40 4.94
C TRP A 20 -24.72 -2.93 4.62
N PRO A 21 -24.29 -2.01 5.50
CA PRO A 21 -24.39 -0.59 5.20
C PRO A 21 -23.65 -0.34 3.91
N VAL A 22 -24.45 -0.03 2.94
CA VAL A 22 -24.11 0.25 1.58
C VAL A 22 -23.18 1.44 1.54
N THR A 23 -22.20 1.36 0.63
CA THR A 23 -21.47 2.49 0.06
C THR A 23 -20.74 3.36 1.08
N ARG A 24 -19.59 2.88 1.52
CA ARG A 24 -18.53 3.82 1.90
C ARG A 24 -18.02 4.49 0.63
N ASN A 25 -18.67 5.57 0.22
CA ASN A 25 -18.11 6.48 -0.75
C ASN A 25 -16.99 7.24 -0.07
N VAL A 26 -15.80 6.66 -0.08
CA VAL A 26 -14.65 7.22 0.59
C VAL A 26 -13.67 7.72 -0.43
N MET A 27 -13.27 8.93 -0.22
CA MET A 27 -12.23 9.74 -0.81
C MET A 27 -12.66 10.63 -1.96
N PHE A 28 -12.95 11.88 -1.60
CA PHE A 28 -12.90 13.00 -2.50
C PHE A 28 -11.46 13.23 -2.97
N ARG A 29 -11.11 12.60 -4.07
CA ARG A 29 -9.94 12.90 -4.90
C ARG A 29 -10.39 12.91 -6.35
N PRO A 30 -10.81 14.07 -6.87
CA PRO A 30 -11.29 14.19 -8.25
C PRO A 30 -10.23 13.74 -9.28
N GLU A 31 -8.96 13.87 -8.97
CA GLU A 31 -7.85 13.42 -9.82
C GLU A 31 -7.74 11.91 -9.90
N ARG A 32 -8.00 11.19 -8.79
CA ARG A 32 -8.03 9.71 -8.78
C ARG A 32 -9.17 9.16 -9.63
N MET A 33 -10.29 9.86 -9.72
CA MET A 33 -11.43 9.45 -10.55
C MET A 33 -11.04 9.35 -12.03
N LYS A 34 -10.19 10.24 -12.53
CA LYS A 34 -9.69 10.17 -13.91
C LYS A 34 -8.86 8.92 -14.13
N TYR A 35 -8.04 8.55 -13.15
CA TYR A 35 -7.20 7.35 -13.17
C TYR A 35 -8.03 6.06 -13.02
N VAL A 36 -8.90 5.99 -12.01
CA VAL A 36 -9.76 4.82 -11.74
C VAL A 36 -10.75 4.57 -12.90
N ARG A 37 -11.29 5.64 -13.50
CA ARG A 37 -12.15 5.57 -14.69
C ARG A 37 -11.37 5.33 -15.98
N ARG A 38 -10.05 5.10 -15.90
CA ARG A 38 -9.16 4.89 -17.07
C ARG A 38 -9.23 6.00 -18.12
N LEU A 39 -9.60 7.23 -17.73
CA LEU A 39 -9.68 8.39 -18.60
C LEU A 39 -8.29 8.95 -18.94
N ILE A 40 -7.29 8.67 -18.11
CA ILE A 40 -5.89 8.95 -18.36
C ILE A 40 -5.15 7.64 -18.18
N ARG A 41 -4.66 7.07 -19.28
CA ARG A 41 -3.73 5.95 -19.28
C ARG A 41 -2.37 6.50 -19.70
N PRO A 42 -1.37 6.56 -18.79
CA PRO A 42 0.00 6.73 -19.22
C PRO A 42 0.35 5.60 -20.18
N GLU A 43 1.09 5.87 -21.21
CA GLU A 43 1.67 4.81 -22.04
C GLU A 43 2.61 3.97 -21.15
N GLY A 44 2.34 2.68 -21.05
CA GLY A 44 3.11 1.74 -20.24
C GLY A 44 2.83 1.79 -18.73
N CYS A 45 3.69 1.15 -17.97
CA CYS A 45 3.58 1.03 -16.52
C CYS A 45 4.17 2.26 -15.81
N VAL A 46 3.38 2.90 -14.97
CA VAL A 46 3.80 4.10 -14.22
C VAL A 46 4.95 3.81 -13.25
N PHE A 47 5.06 2.59 -12.71
CA PHE A 47 6.16 2.19 -11.83
C PHE A 47 7.47 2.01 -12.61
N CYS A 48 7.40 1.39 -13.80
CA CYS A 48 8.56 1.30 -14.68
C CYS A 48 9.04 2.67 -15.16
N HIS A 49 8.10 3.61 -15.34
CA HIS A 49 8.45 4.99 -15.69
C HIS A 49 9.16 5.69 -14.51
N ALA A 50 8.60 5.60 -13.30
CA ALA A 50 9.22 6.16 -12.11
C ALA A 50 10.63 5.58 -11.85
N LEU A 51 10.81 4.27 -12.06
CA LEU A 51 12.12 3.61 -11.96
C LEU A 51 13.15 4.18 -12.96
N LYS A 52 12.75 4.42 -14.21
CA LYS A 52 13.62 5.03 -15.21
C LYS A 52 14.02 6.47 -14.87
N GLU A 53 13.14 7.20 -14.21
CA GLU A 53 13.41 8.55 -13.74
C GLU A 53 14.34 8.60 -12.53
N GLY A 54 14.42 7.51 -11.75
CA GLY A 54 15.27 7.37 -10.58
C GLY A 54 14.78 8.14 -9.35
N VAL A 55 15.64 8.23 -8.33
CA VAL A 55 15.35 8.89 -7.04
C VAL A 55 15.28 10.40 -7.21
N LYS A 56 14.07 10.96 -7.21
CA LYS A 56 13.82 12.41 -7.28
C LYS A 56 12.38 12.73 -6.85
N PRO A 57 12.06 13.98 -6.47
CA PRO A 57 10.72 14.37 -6.06
C PRO A 57 9.63 14.08 -7.08
N ASP A 58 9.87 14.35 -8.36
CA ASP A 58 8.87 14.19 -9.44
C ASP A 58 8.48 12.72 -9.67
N SER A 59 9.44 11.80 -9.55
CA SER A 59 9.19 10.35 -9.68
C SER A 59 8.55 9.76 -8.45
N LEU A 60 8.61 10.44 -7.31
CA LEU A 60 8.21 9.98 -5.98
C LEU A 60 9.03 8.78 -5.47
N VAL A 61 10.10 8.38 -6.16
CA VAL A 61 11.02 7.33 -5.71
C VAL A 61 11.92 7.89 -4.61
N LEU A 62 11.95 7.22 -3.47
CA LEU A 62 12.70 7.63 -2.28
C LEU A 62 14.07 6.94 -2.20
N CYS A 63 14.11 5.66 -2.52
CA CYS A 63 15.36 4.89 -2.62
C CYS A 63 15.17 3.59 -3.42
N GLU A 64 16.31 2.99 -3.75
CA GLU A 64 16.39 1.71 -4.42
C GLU A 64 17.47 0.84 -3.77
N ASN A 65 17.28 -0.48 -3.80
CA ASN A 65 18.34 -1.47 -3.56
C ASN A 65 18.59 -2.33 -4.81
N GLY A 66 19.11 -3.54 -4.66
CA GLY A 66 19.43 -4.40 -5.80
C GLY A 66 18.24 -4.64 -6.74
N GLN A 67 17.15 -5.20 -6.20
CA GLN A 67 16.00 -5.69 -6.96
C GLN A 67 14.68 -4.95 -6.68
N ALA A 68 14.66 -3.99 -5.76
CA ALA A 68 13.44 -3.30 -5.36
C ALA A 68 13.60 -1.79 -5.29
N MET A 69 12.47 -1.07 -5.27
CA MET A 69 12.41 0.36 -4.97
C MET A 69 11.33 0.67 -3.94
N LEU A 70 11.55 1.75 -3.17
CA LEU A 70 10.63 2.36 -2.23
C LEU A 70 10.20 3.71 -2.77
N MET A 71 8.90 3.98 -2.80
CA MET A 71 8.37 5.24 -3.31
C MET A 71 7.14 5.72 -2.53
N LEU A 72 6.81 7.00 -2.68
CA LEU A 72 5.53 7.53 -2.20
C LEU A 72 4.39 7.07 -3.12
N ASN A 73 3.25 6.75 -2.51
CA ASN A 73 2.04 6.57 -3.28
C ASN A 73 1.51 7.94 -3.75
N LYS A 74 1.42 8.14 -5.06
CA LYS A 74 0.86 9.38 -5.66
C LYS A 74 -0.56 9.70 -5.17
N PHE A 75 -1.33 8.66 -4.78
CA PHE A 75 -2.68 8.77 -4.26
C PHE A 75 -2.78 8.18 -2.85
N PRO A 76 -2.12 8.79 -1.84
CA PRO A 76 -1.98 8.20 -0.52
C PRO A 76 -3.33 8.06 0.19
N TYR A 77 -3.50 6.96 0.92
CA TYR A 77 -4.66 6.76 1.81
C TYR A 77 -4.49 7.46 3.15
N ASN A 78 -3.24 7.67 3.58
CA ASN A 78 -2.81 8.43 4.75
C ASN A 78 -1.53 9.17 4.42
N SER A 79 -1.17 10.20 5.21
CA SER A 79 0.17 10.79 5.16
C SER A 79 1.21 9.70 5.35
N GLY A 80 2.31 9.75 4.60
CA GLY A 80 3.36 8.72 4.66
C GLY A 80 2.99 7.36 4.04
N HIS A 81 1.98 7.28 3.16
CA HIS A 81 1.67 6.04 2.45
C HIS A 81 2.77 5.69 1.46
N LEU A 82 3.53 4.64 1.76
CA LEU A 82 4.62 4.14 0.93
C LEU A 82 4.18 2.93 0.09
N LEU A 83 4.87 2.77 -1.04
CA LEU A 83 4.85 1.57 -1.86
C LEU A 83 6.25 0.98 -1.93
N VAL A 84 6.33 -0.35 -1.82
CA VAL A 84 7.55 -1.12 -2.09
C VAL A 84 7.25 -2.07 -3.22
N LEU A 85 8.12 -2.12 -4.23
CA LEU A 85 7.88 -2.94 -5.41
C LEU A 85 9.20 -3.48 -5.99
N PRO A 86 9.16 -4.65 -6.66
CA PRO A 86 10.31 -5.14 -7.41
C PRO A 86 10.58 -4.22 -8.60
N LYS A 87 11.84 -4.13 -9.03
CA LYS A 87 12.22 -3.40 -10.25
C LYS A 87 11.72 -4.08 -11.51
N ARG A 88 11.63 -5.42 -11.48
CA ARG A 88 11.11 -6.22 -12.57
C ARG A 88 9.60 -5.99 -12.72
N HIS A 89 9.17 -5.72 -13.93
CA HIS A 89 7.76 -5.61 -14.27
C HIS A 89 7.11 -7.00 -14.28
N SER A 90 6.41 -7.35 -13.22
CA SER A 90 5.64 -8.59 -13.12
C SER A 90 4.47 -8.42 -12.16
N GLY A 91 3.31 -8.95 -12.51
CA GLY A 91 2.13 -9.06 -11.65
C GLY A 91 2.06 -10.40 -10.89
N GLU A 92 3.00 -11.31 -11.14
CA GLU A 92 2.95 -12.69 -10.67
C GLU A 92 3.79 -12.88 -9.41
N PHE A 93 3.10 -12.97 -8.26
CA PHE A 93 3.76 -13.14 -6.97
C PHE A 93 4.55 -14.45 -6.86
N THR A 94 4.03 -15.53 -7.43
CA THR A 94 4.64 -16.87 -7.36
C THR A 94 5.92 -17.00 -8.21
N GLU A 95 6.18 -16.03 -9.10
CA GLU A 95 7.38 -15.97 -9.92
C GLU A 95 8.50 -15.11 -9.32
N MET A 96 8.27 -14.54 -8.14
CA MET A 96 9.29 -13.75 -7.47
C MET A 96 10.47 -14.63 -7.04
N THR A 97 11.66 -14.16 -7.34
CA THR A 97 12.90 -14.81 -6.88
C THR A 97 13.17 -14.51 -5.40
N ASP A 98 13.95 -15.36 -4.74
CA ASP A 98 14.37 -15.15 -3.34
C ASP A 98 15.11 -13.82 -3.16
N SER A 99 15.88 -13.39 -4.17
CA SER A 99 16.57 -12.10 -4.13
C SER A 99 15.62 -10.91 -4.22
N GLU A 100 14.58 -10.97 -5.05
CA GLU A 100 13.54 -9.94 -5.12
C GLU A 100 12.76 -9.86 -3.81
N MET A 101 12.35 -11.01 -3.26
CA MET A 101 11.64 -11.07 -1.98
C MET A 101 12.47 -10.50 -0.83
N ARG A 102 13.77 -10.82 -0.78
CA ARG A 102 14.69 -10.30 0.24
C ARG A 102 14.81 -8.77 0.14
N ASP A 103 15.01 -8.26 -1.07
CA ASP A 103 15.21 -6.85 -1.31
C ASP A 103 13.93 -6.03 -1.05
N VAL A 104 12.76 -6.56 -1.41
CA VAL A 104 11.46 -6.00 -1.04
C VAL A 104 11.29 -5.97 0.48
N ASN A 105 11.56 -7.06 1.18
CA ASN A 105 11.44 -7.12 2.64
C ASN A 105 12.40 -6.16 3.35
N GLU A 106 13.62 -5.98 2.83
CA GLU A 106 14.57 -4.99 3.36
C GLU A 106 14.00 -3.56 3.25
N LEU A 107 13.48 -3.18 2.09
CA LEU A 107 12.88 -1.86 1.91
C LEU A 107 11.56 -1.68 2.69
N MET A 108 10.78 -2.74 2.89
CA MET A 108 9.61 -2.68 3.79
C MET A 108 10.02 -2.38 5.23
N LYS A 109 11.09 -3.03 5.72
CA LYS A 109 11.63 -2.76 7.06
C LYS A 109 12.09 -1.31 7.19
N ILE A 110 12.91 -0.82 6.25
CA ILE A 110 13.37 0.57 6.21
C ILE A 110 12.18 1.54 6.18
N GLY A 111 11.17 1.28 5.36
CA GLY A 111 9.96 2.09 5.29
C GLY A 111 9.23 2.21 6.63
N VAL A 112 9.08 1.10 7.37
CA VAL A 112 8.47 1.10 8.72
C VAL A 112 9.32 1.88 9.73
N GLU A 113 10.64 1.69 9.74
CA GLU A 113 11.56 2.38 10.63
C GLU A 113 11.50 3.90 10.42
N VAL A 114 11.59 4.34 9.16
CA VAL A 114 11.57 5.76 8.79
C VAL A 114 10.22 6.40 9.11
N LEU A 115 9.11 5.73 8.82
CA LEU A 115 7.78 6.23 9.16
C LEU A 115 7.56 6.28 10.68
N THR A 116 8.14 5.35 11.43
CA THR A 116 8.08 5.35 12.90
C THR A 116 8.82 6.57 13.46
N GLU A 117 10.00 6.86 12.94
CA GLU A 117 10.79 8.02 13.35
C GLU A 117 10.11 9.35 12.98
N ALA A 118 9.67 9.47 11.71
CA ALA A 118 9.10 10.70 11.19
C ALA A 118 7.74 11.07 11.76
N TYR A 119 6.87 10.06 12.00
CA TYR A 119 5.45 10.28 12.26
C TYR A 119 4.93 9.67 13.57
N ARG A 120 5.68 8.79 14.21
CA ARG A 120 5.29 8.08 15.45
C ARG A 120 3.87 7.52 15.37
N PRO A 121 3.53 6.71 14.35
CA PRO A 121 2.19 6.14 14.24
C PRO A 121 1.92 5.14 15.36
N GLY A 122 0.63 4.90 15.66
CA GLY A 122 0.23 3.86 16.60
C GLY A 122 0.36 2.44 16.05
N GLY A 123 0.54 2.28 14.73
CA GLY A 123 0.68 0.99 14.07
C GLY A 123 0.74 1.13 12.55
N PHE A 124 0.77 -0.01 11.85
CA PHE A 124 0.84 -0.06 10.39
C PHE A 124 -0.15 -1.09 9.84
N ASN A 125 -0.72 -0.78 8.68
CA ASN A 125 -1.28 -1.80 7.80
C ASN A 125 -0.31 -2.00 6.63
N MET A 126 0.08 -3.24 6.41
CA MET A 126 0.96 -3.63 5.31
C MET A 126 0.28 -4.73 4.49
N GLY A 127 0.42 -4.70 3.19
CA GLY A 127 -0.21 -5.71 2.35
C GLY A 127 -0.01 -5.48 0.85
N LEU A 128 -0.41 -6.49 0.08
CA LEU A 128 -0.36 -6.54 -1.37
C LEU A 128 -1.74 -6.92 -1.90
N ASN A 129 -2.21 -6.22 -2.92
CA ASN A 129 -3.41 -6.61 -3.66
C ASN A 129 -2.98 -7.41 -4.91
N LEU A 130 -3.38 -8.68 -4.98
CA LEU A 130 -3.12 -9.52 -6.16
C LEU A 130 -4.33 -9.52 -7.09
N GLY A 131 -4.12 -9.00 -8.29
CA GLY A 131 -5.16 -8.90 -9.32
C GLY A 131 -6.15 -7.75 -9.09
N SER A 132 -6.86 -7.40 -10.15
CA SER A 132 -7.81 -6.26 -10.18
C SER A 132 -9.00 -6.46 -9.25
N VAL A 133 -9.48 -7.70 -9.07
CA VAL A 133 -10.62 -8.03 -8.20
C VAL A 133 -10.27 -7.83 -6.72
N ALA A 134 -8.99 -8.01 -6.36
CA ALA A 134 -8.48 -7.72 -5.01
C ALA A 134 -8.21 -6.23 -4.77
N GLY A 135 -8.40 -5.37 -5.79
CA GLY A 135 -8.23 -3.92 -5.68
C GLY A 135 -6.90 -3.38 -6.19
N ALA A 136 -6.08 -4.20 -6.88
CA ALA A 136 -4.86 -3.69 -7.51
C ALA A 136 -5.20 -2.66 -8.60
N GLY A 137 -4.69 -1.44 -8.42
CA GLY A 137 -4.83 -0.37 -9.43
C GLY A 137 -3.95 -0.60 -10.67
N ILE A 138 -2.85 -1.34 -10.48
CA ILE A 138 -1.87 -1.71 -11.50
C ILE A 138 -1.56 -3.20 -11.28
N PRO A 139 -2.42 -4.12 -11.71
CA PRO A 139 -2.26 -5.54 -11.45
C PRO A 139 -1.03 -6.15 -12.13
N GLU A 140 -0.52 -5.51 -13.17
CA GLU A 140 0.63 -5.97 -13.97
C GLU A 140 1.99 -5.75 -13.30
N HIS A 141 2.02 -5.01 -12.17
CA HIS A 141 3.26 -4.75 -11.44
C HIS A 141 3.02 -4.85 -9.93
N LEU A 142 3.62 -5.84 -9.29
CA LEU A 142 3.51 -6.09 -7.85
C LEU A 142 3.93 -4.86 -7.05
N HIS A 143 3.13 -4.50 -6.05
CA HIS A 143 3.44 -3.37 -5.17
C HIS A 143 2.81 -3.58 -3.80
N TRP A 144 3.65 -3.57 -2.76
CA TRP A 144 3.24 -3.63 -1.37
C TRP A 144 2.94 -2.24 -0.85
N HIS A 145 1.89 -2.13 -0.07
CA HIS A 145 1.51 -0.92 0.63
C HIS A 145 2.06 -0.94 2.05
N ILE A 146 2.61 0.19 2.52
CA ILE A 146 2.92 0.45 3.93
C ILE A 146 2.11 1.68 4.32
N LEU A 147 1.19 1.50 5.25
CA LEU A 147 0.23 2.52 5.64
C LEU A 147 0.32 2.79 7.14
N PRO A 148 0.87 3.93 7.57
CA PRO A 148 0.87 4.28 8.98
C PRO A 148 -0.54 4.58 9.47
N ARG A 149 -0.82 4.21 10.73
CA ARG A 149 -2.13 4.32 11.36
C ARG A 149 -2.06 5.02 12.69
N TRP A 150 -3.04 5.83 12.98
CA TRP A 150 -3.19 6.53 14.27
C TRP A 150 -4.54 6.24 14.90
N ALA A 151 -4.60 6.29 16.23
CA ALA A 151 -5.87 6.26 16.94
C ALA A 151 -6.73 7.45 16.48
N GLY A 152 -7.96 7.17 16.03
CA GLY A 152 -8.88 8.19 15.54
C GLY A 152 -8.65 8.64 14.09
N ASP A 153 -7.80 7.97 13.31
CA ASP A 153 -7.65 8.28 11.88
C ASP A 153 -8.92 7.97 11.04
N ALA A 154 -9.91 7.33 11.67
CA ALA A 154 -11.26 7.12 11.18
C ALA A 154 -12.26 7.88 12.08
N ASN A 155 -12.06 9.17 12.31
CA ASN A 155 -12.86 10.02 13.19
C ASN A 155 -14.02 10.74 12.44
N PHE A 156 -14.35 11.96 12.87
CA PHE A 156 -15.50 12.75 12.41
C PHE A 156 -15.62 12.84 10.89
N TYR A 157 -14.57 13.26 10.16
CA TYR A 157 -14.68 13.44 8.70
C TYR A 157 -14.94 12.15 7.93
N PRO A 158 -14.24 11.03 8.18
CA PRO A 158 -14.57 9.76 7.56
C PRO A 158 -15.96 9.24 7.88
N LEU A 159 -16.50 9.53 9.08
CA LEU A 159 -17.80 9.04 9.52
C LEU A 159 -18.96 9.90 9.03
N ILE A 160 -18.82 11.23 9.05
CA ILE A 160 -19.90 12.17 8.76
C ILE A 160 -19.89 12.65 7.30
N ALA A 161 -18.71 12.91 6.75
CA ALA A 161 -18.54 13.44 5.41
C ALA A 161 -17.95 12.45 4.42
N GLU A 162 -17.77 11.19 4.85
CA GLU A 162 -17.11 10.13 4.04
C GLU A 162 -15.77 10.61 3.42
N THR A 163 -15.12 11.58 4.08
CA THR A 163 -13.95 12.29 3.58
C THR A 163 -12.77 12.08 4.52
N LYS A 164 -11.60 11.78 3.96
CA LYS A 164 -10.36 11.68 4.71
C LYS A 164 -9.49 12.90 4.43
N VAL A 165 -8.98 13.52 5.49
CA VAL A 165 -8.02 14.62 5.40
C VAL A 165 -6.63 14.04 5.36
N VAL A 166 -5.86 14.37 4.33
CA VAL A 166 -4.41 14.16 4.26
C VAL A 166 -3.76 15.50 4.55
N ILE A 167 -3.09 15.60 5.68
CA ILE A 167 -2.61 16.86 6.26
C ILE A 167 -1.26 17.34 5.72
N GLU A 168 -0.60 16.56 4.88
CA GLU A 168 0.73 16.82 4.34
C GLU A 168 0.73 16.60 2.83
N THR A 169 1.43 17.47 2.08
CA THR A 169 1.60 17.28 0.63
C THR A 169 2.62 16.18 0.32
N LEU A 170 2.68 15.71 -0.92
CA LEU A 170 3.67 14.71 -1.33
C LEU A 170 5.10 15.28 -1.25
N GLU A 171 5.28 16.54 -1.60
CA GLU A 171 6.55 17.25 -1.52
C GLU A 171 7.04 17.31 -0.07
N GLN A 172 6.18 17.74 0.86
CA GLN A 172 6.51 17.77 2.29
C GLN A 172 6.84 16.39 2.84
N THR A 173 6.08 15.37 2.44
CA THR A 173 6.35 13.98 2.81
C THR A 173 7.69 13.51 2.25
N TYR A 174 7.99 13.83 0.99
CA TYR A 174 9.26 13.49 0.34
C TYR A 174 10.45 14.12 1.07
N GLU A 175 10.42 15.42 1.29
CA GLU A 175 11.47 16.19 1.98
C GLU A 175 11.72 15.67 3.41
N ARG A 176 10.67 15.26 4.10
CA ARG A 176 10.78 14.69 5.46
C ARG A 176 11.43 13.31 5.48
N LEU A 177 11.09 12.44 4.53
CA LEU A 177 11.49 11.02 4.58
C LEU A 177 12.87 10.77 3.97
N VAL A 178 13.29 11.53 2.94
CA VAL A 178 14.56 11.27 2.22
C VAL A 178 15.77 11.25 3.15
N PRO A 179 16.00 12.25 4.03
CA PRO A 179 17.18 12.23 4.89
C PRO A 179 17.24 11.00 5.82
N LEU A 180 16.08 10.57 6.34
CA LEU A 180 15.99 9.41 7.20
C LEU A 180 16.27 8.10 6.44
N ILE A 181 15.77 8.01 5.21
CA ILE A 181 16.01 6.85 4.32
C ILE A 181 17.49 6.75 3.96
N GLU A 182 18.13 7.85 3.59
CA GLU A 182 19.56 7.88 3.26
C GLU A 182 20.42 7.38 4.43
N SER A 183 20.10 7.82 5.66
CA SER A 183 20.75 7.32 6.87
C SER A 183 20.61 5.80 7.02
N ARG A 184 19.40 5.27 6.91
CA ARG A 184 19.14 3.83 7.04
C ARG A 184 19.78 3.00 5.94
N MET A 185 19.76 3.49 4.70
CA MET A 185 20.41 2.81 3.57
C MET A 185 21.93 2.74 3.74
N THR A 186 22.53 3.75 4.33
CA THR A 186 23.97 3.78 4.63
C THR A 186 24.33 2.78 5.73
N GLU A 187 23.55 2.74 6.82
CA GLU A 187 23.72 1.76 7.92
C GLU A 187 23.58 0.32 7.41
N SER A 188 22.57 0.02 6.60
CA SER A 188 22.35 -1.30 6.00
C SER A 188 23.52 -1.77 5.13
N ARG A 189 24.11 -0.86 4.36
CA ARG A 189 25.31 -1.17 3.53
C ARG A 189 26.55 -1.40 4.38
N GLY A 190 26.75 -0.62 5.45
CA GLY A 190 27.85 -0.77 6.39
C GLY A 190 27.85 -2.13 7.10
N LEU A 191 26.68 -2.58 7.55
CA LEU A 191 26.52 -3.90 8.18
C LEU A 191 26.82 -5.06 7.23
N LYS A 192 26.44 -4.95 5.95
CA LYS A 192 26.74 -5.97 4.92
C LYS A 192 28.24 -6.07 4.60
N SER A 193 29.00 -4.98 4.70
CA SER A 193 30.45 -4.97 4.48
C SER A 193 31.22 -5.59 5.66
N GLY A 194 30.77 -5.37 6.89
CA GLY A 194 31.38 -5.94 8.11
C GLY A 194 31.26 -7.46 8.22
N HIS A 195 30.15 -8.03 7.76
CA HIS A 195 29.94 -9.50 7.79
C HIS A 195 30.81 -10.28 6.79
N ARG A 196 31.32 -9.65 5.73
CA ARG A 196 32.19 -10.30 4.75
C ARG A 196 33.65 -10.43 5.23
N GLN A 197 34.07 -9.70 6.24
CA GLN A 197 35.42 -9.76 6.77
C GLN A 197 35.59 -10.79 7.89
N GLY A 198 34.50 -11.24 8.54
CA GLY A 198 34.54 -12.23 9.62
C GLY A 198 34.51 -13.71 9.19
N ALA A 199 34.39 -14.01 7.89
CA ALA A 199 34.28 -15.39 7.37
C ALA A 199 35.58 -15.92 6.74
N LYS A 200 36.73 -15.31 7.04
CA LYS A 200 38.06 -15.78 6.65
C LYS A 200 38.94 -15.89 7.88
N SER A 201 38.64 -16.89 8.70
CA SER A 201 39.56 -17.42 9.69
C SER A 201 39.23 -18.88 9.97
#